data_900d8a063b1a18b3b6a5ba972fe4e2ea
#
_entry.id   900d8a063b1a18b3b6a5ba972fe4e2ea
#
_cell.length_a   1.000
_cell.length_b   1.000
_cell.length_c   1.000
_cell.angle_alpha   90.00
_cell.angle_beta   90.00
_cell.angle_gamma   90.00
#
_symmetry.space_group_name_H-M   'P 1'
#
loop_
_entity.id
_entity.type
_entity.pdbx_description
1 polymer ?
#
loop_
_entity_poly.entity_id
_entity_poly.type
_entity_poly.pdbx_seq_one_letter_code
_entity_poly.pdbx_strand_id
1 'polypeptide(L)'
;MADAAYSVEHLSVSIDGKPILRDVSFALEEGASLAVIGPNGAGKSTLLKCLLRLLPADSGSISLFGAPIEKRSRRELARLLGYVPQTGAGHVPYTVEEFVLMARYAYLTPFSHFTDTDREVARAAVEQTEATPFAARRMHTLSGGERQKVFIAAALTQEPRVMLLDEATAFLDYRHQVEVLTLVEKLRRETGVTVIAVTHDLNQGVMGFDKVMALKEGAVAFHGNPEDLLLENRLEAIYDTPFRLVRYESDAVYVFPERAKP
;
A
#
# COMPACT_ATOMS: atom_id res chain seq x y z
N MET A 1 -20.96 9.10 11.22
CA MET A 1 -19.99 9.16 10.11
C MET A 1 -18.85 8.28 10.52
N ALA A 2 -18.39 7.38 9.66
CA ALA A 2 -17.21 6.56 9.98
C ALA A 2 -16.02 7.51 10.18
N ASP A 3 -15.19 7.24 11.20
CA ASP A 3 -14.02 8.07 11.47
C ASP A 3 -12.99 7.87 10.36
N ALA A 4 -12.43 8.97 9.85
CA ALA A 4 -11.41 8.90 8.81
C ALA A 4 -10.10 8.32 9.38
N ALA A 5 -9.57 7.27 8.71
CA ALA A 5 -8.23 6.77 9.00
C ALA A 5 -7.17 7.79 8.54
N TYR A 6 -7.33 8.32 7.31
CA TYR A 6 -6.53 9.43 6.80
C TYR A 6 -7.43 10.58 6.35
N SER A 7 -7.01 11.82 6.68
CA SER A 7 -7.45 13.06 6.05
C SER A 7 -6.21 13.82 5.59
N VAL A 8 -6.15 14.11 4.30
CA VAL A 8 -5.06 14.84 3.66
C VAL A 8 -5.65 16.09 3.02
N GLU A 9 -5.10 17.26 3.34
CA GLU A 9 -5.62 18.55 2.90
C GLU A 9 -4.49 19.39 2.29
N HIS A 10 -4.66 19.78 1.02
CA HIS A 10 -3.80 20.68 0.27
C HIS A 10 -2.30 20.30 0.30
N LEU A 11 -2.00 18.99 0.30
CA LEU A 11 -0.64 18.48 0.40
C LEU A 11 0.17 18.83 -0.85
N SER A 12 1.28 19.55 -0.66
CA SER A 12 2.24 19.85 -1.71
C SER A 12 3.65 19.48 -1.28
N VAL A 13 4.44 18.94 -2.22
CA VAL A 13 5.80 18.44 -1.96
C VAL A 13 6.68 18.71 -3.16
N SER A 14 7.87 19.26 -2.91
CA SER A 14 8.93 19.43 -3.89
C SER A 14 10.17 18.62 -3.50
N ILE A 15 10.87 18.07 -4.49
CA ILE A 15 12.15 17.39 -4.32
C ILE A 15 13.15 18.06 -5.24
N ASP A 16 14.28 18.52 -4.70
CA ASP A 16 15.31 19.26 -5.44
C ASP A 16 14.73 20.45 -6.24
N GLY A 17 13.80 21.17 -5.64
CA GLY A 17 13.12 22.33 -6.24
C GLY A 17 12.09 21.99 -7.34
N LYS A 18 11.84 20.70 -7.60
CA LYS A 18 10.82 20.27 -8.56
C LYS A 18 9.54 19.88 -7.81
N PRO A 19 8.37 20.46 -8.14
CA PRO A 19 7.10 20.08 -7.54
C PRO A 19 6.74 18.65 -7.97
N ILE A 20 6.53 17.77 -6.98
CA ILE A 20 6.18 16.35 -7.18
C ILE A 20 4.71 16.11 -6.82
N LEU A 21 4.23 16.72 -5.74
CA LEU A 21 2.80 16.71 -5.38
C LEU A 21 2.30 18.15 -5.35
N ARG A 22 1.08 18.35 -5.83
CA ARG A 22 0.45 19.66 -6.00
C ARG A 22 -0.97 19.62 -5.49
N ASP A 23 -1.24 20.23 -4.35
CA ASP A 23 -2.57 20.41 -3.80
C ASP A 23 -3.39 19.11 -3.68
N VAL A 24 -2.76 18.04 -3.20
CA VAL A 24 -3.40 16.73 -3.06
C VAL A 24 -4.29 16.74 -1.82
N SER A 25 -5.59 16.47 -2.01
CA SER A 25 -6.57 16.37 -0.94
C SER A 25 -7.43 15.11 -1.10
N PHE A 26 -7.58 14.33 -0.03
CA PHE A 26 -8.49 13.18 0.04
C PHE A 26 -8.74 12.75 1.47
N ALA A 27 -9.79 11.97 1.68
CA ALA A 27 -10.07 11.28 2.93
C ALA A 27 -10.30 9.80 2.67
N LEU A 28 -9.90 8.95 3.61
CA LEU A 28 -10.12 7.51 3.59
C LEU A 28 -10.68 7.07 4.94
N GLU A 29 -11.81 6.40 4.94
CA GLU A 29 -12.47 5.86 6.12
C GLU A 29 -11.69 4.68 6.71
N GLU A 30 -11.82 4.47 8.03
CA GLU A 30 -11.23 3.29 8.68
C GLU A 30 -11.83 2.00 8.14
N GLY A 31 -11.00 0.99 7.90
CA GLY A 31 -11.37 -0.30 7.32
C GLY A 31 -11.60 -0.29 5.80
N ALA A 32 -11.61 0.88 5.17
CA ALA A 32 -11.72 1.00 3.71
C ALA A 32 -10.40 0.71 3.00
N SER A 33 -10.47 0.41 1.71
CA SER A 33 -9.31 0.22 0.84
C SER A 33 -9.26 1.26 -0.27
N LEU A 34 -8.05 1.78 -0.54
CA LEU A 34 -7.77 2.79 -1.57
C LEU A 34 -6.67 2.31 -2.50
N ALA A 35 -6.97 2.21 -3.80
CA ALA A 35 -5.95 2.08 -4.82
C ALA A 35 -5.44 3.47 -5.26
N VAL A 36 -4.13 3.68 -5.26
CA VAL A 36 -3.49 4.86 -5.83
C VAL A 36 -2.85 4.48 -7.15
N ILE A 37 -3.40 4.98 -8.25
CA ILE A 37 -2.99 4.69 -9.62
C ILE A 37 -2.46 5.95 -10.32
N GLY A 38 -1.95 5.80 -11.53
CA GLY A 38 -1.49 6.90 -12.37
C GLY A 38 -0.18 6.59 -13.09
N PRO A 39 0.21 7.40 -14.08
CA PRO A 39 1.42 7.22 -14.85
C PRO A 39 2.69 7.17 -13.98
N ASN A 40 3.79 6.65 -14.55
CA ASN A 40 5.09 6.73 -13.90
C ASN A 40 5.49 8.19 -13.69
N GLY A 41 6.04 8.51 -12.51
CA GLY A 41 6.40 9.88 -12.17
C GLY A 41 5.23 10.76 -11.67
N ALA A 42 3.98 10.24 -11.59
CA ALA A 42 2.82 11.01 -11.10
C ALA A 42 2.86 11.37 -9.61
N GLY A 43 3.85 10.90 -8.84
CA GLY A 43 4.00 11.22 -7.42
C GLY A 43 3.48 10.16 -6.45
N LYS A 44 3.04 8.98 -6.91
CA LYS A 44 2.43 7.92 -6.09
C LYS A 44 3.29 7.49 -4.89
N SER A 45 4.54 7.09 -5.12
CA SER A 45 5.46 6.69 -4.05
C SER A 45 5.87 7.87 -3.15
N THR A 46 5.86 9.10 -3.68
CA THR A 46 6.08 10.32 -2.89
C THR A 46 4.92 10.54 -1.92
N LEU A 47 3.67 10.40 -2.38
CA LEU A 47 2.50 10.45 -1.53
C LEU A 47 2.59 9.41 -0.41
N LEU A 48 2.92 8.16 -0.77
CA LEU A 48 3.05 7.08 0.22
C LEU A 48 4.11 7.41 1.28
N LYS A 49 5.26 7.97 0.87
CA LYS A 49 6.30 8.42 1.81
C LYS A 49 5.83 9.55 2.74
N CYS A 50 4.98 10.45 2.26
CA CYS A 50 4.37 11.49 3.10
C CYS A 50 3.40 10.87 4.11
N LEU A 51 2.54 9.94 3.68
CA LEU A 51 1.61 9.22 4.57
C LEU A 51 2.34 8.41 5.65
N LEU A 52 3.53 7.91 5.36
CA LEU A 52 4.44 7.26 6.32
C LEU A 52 5.25 8.25 7.15
N ARG A 53 5.12 9.56 6.90
CA ARG A 53 5.98 10.60 7.48
C ARG A 53 7.48 10.33 7.26
N LEU A 54 7.84 9.68 6.16
CA LEU A 54 9.22 9.49 5.72
C LEU A 54 9.73 10.70 4.93
N LEU A 55 8.82 11.46 4.32
CA LEU A 55 9.09 12.69 3.59
C LEU A 55 8.22 13.81 4.17
N PRO A 56 8.78 14.96 4.55
CA PRO A 56 7.98 16.10 4.99
C PRO A 56 7.25 16.75 3.81
N ALA A 57 6.09 17.37 4.08
CA ALA A 57 5.38 18.20 3.13
C ALA A 57 5.93 19.64 3.16
N ASP A 58 5.85 20.34 2.02
CA ASP A 58 6.13 21.79 1.95
C ASP A 58 4.94 22.61 2.47
N SER A 59 3.72 22.12 2.18
CA SER A 59 2.46 22.71 2.66
C SER A 59 1.34 21.69 2.75
N GLY A 60 0.24 22.06 3.38
CA GLY A 60 -0.90 21.20 3.64
C GLY A 60 -0.81 20.46 4.96
N SER A 61 -1.72 19.54 5.20
CA SER A 61 -1.77 18.76 6.43
C SER A 61 -2.13 17.29 6.18
N ILE A 62 -1.63 16.42 7.05
CA ILE A 62 -1.98 15.00 7.08
C ILE A 62 -2.45 14.68 8.50
N SER A 63 -3.68 14.20 8.63
CA SER A 63 -4.22 13.66 9.88
C SER A 63 -4.38 12.15 9.78
N LEU A 64 -3.96 11.44 10.82
CA LEU A 64 -4.10 10.00 10.99
C LEU A 64 -4.99 9.74 12.21
N PHE A 65 -6.18 9.14 12.02
CA PHE A 65 -7.20 8.96 13.06
C PHE A 65 -7.48 10.25 13.82
N GLY A 66 -7.78 11.34 13.09
CA GLY A 66 -8.14 12.64 13.64
C GLY A 66 -7.01 13.44 14.31
N ALA A 67 -5.78 12.90 14.36
CA ALA A 67 -4.64 13.63 14.93
C ALA A 67 -3.59 13.94 13.84
N PRO A 68 -3.01 15.17 13.83
CA PRO A 68 -1.94 15.51 12.91
C PRO A 68 -0.77 14.53 13.02
N ILE A 69 -0.30 14.03 11.86
CA ILE A 69 0.74 12.98 11.82
C ILE A 69 2.06 13.47 12.40
N GLU A 70 2.33 14.78 12.35
CA GLU A 70 3.52 15.42 12.88
C GLU A 70 3.59 15.34 14.41
N LYS A 71 2.43 15.31 15.08
CA LYS A 71 2.34 15.25 16.55
C LYS A 71 2.59 13.84 17.10
N ARG A 72 2.58 12.81 16.24
CA ARG A 72 2.84 11.42 16.66
C ARG A 72 4.35 11.14 16.65
N SER A 73 4.83 10.42 17.64
CA SER A 73 6.20 9.91 17.63
C SER A 73 6.41 8.88 16.52
N ARG A 74 7.64 8.68 16.07
CA ARG A 74 7.99 7.61 15.11
C ARG A 74 7.55 6.23 15.60
N ARG A 75 7.61 6.01 16.89
CA ARG A 75 7.23 4.76 17.53
C ARG A 75 5.71 4.53 17.49
N GLU A 76 4.91 5.56 17.76
CA GLU A 76 3.46 5.49 17.63
C GLU A 76 3.06 5.21 16.18
N LEU A 77 3.69 5.89 15.22
CA LEU A 77 3.45 5.64 13.81
C LEU A 77 3.79 4.19 13.42
N ALA A 78 4.94 3.66 13.89
CA ALA A 78 5.34 2.29 13.59
C ALA A 78 4.42 1.21 14.21
N ARG A 79 3.56 1.56 15.17
CA ARG A 79 2.51 0.68 15.69
C ARG A 79 1.18 0.81 14.95
N LEU A 80 0.95 1.95 14.30
CA LEU A 80 -0.28 2.22 13.58
C LEU A 80 -0.19 1.87 12.10
N LEU A 81 1.02 1.95 11.53
CA LEU A 81 1.26 1.84 10.10
C LEU A 81 2.15 0.64 9.79
N GLY A 82 1.64 -0.31 9.02
CA GLY A 82 2.43 -1.34 8.38
C GLY A 82 2.83 -0.91 6.97
N TYR A 83 4.08 -1.14 6.58
CA TYR A 83 4.56 -0.81 5.25
C TYR A 83 5.11 -2.02 4.52
N VAL A 84 4.61 -2.26 3.33
CA VAL A 84 5.05 -3.32 2.42
C VAL A 84 5.74 -2.65 1.23
N PRO A 85 7.06 -2.71 1.12
CA PRO A 85 7.81 -2.05 0.06
C PRO A 85 7.68 -2.77 -1.28
N GLN A 86 7.91 -2.04 -2.37
CA GLN A 86 8.25 -2.62 -3.66
C GLN A 86 9.54 -3.44 -3.49
N THR A 87 9.54 -4.66 -3.96
CA THR A 87 10.67 -5.59 -3.77
C THR A 87 12.00 -4.97 -4.19
N GLY A 88 13.05 -5.20 -3.40
CA GLY A 88 14.39 -4.69 -3.74
C GLY A 88 15.30 -4.46 -2.54
N ALA A 89 14.87 -4.79 -1.33
CA ALA A 89 15.77 -4.77 -0.19
C ALA A 89 16.98 -5.66 -0.49
N GLY A 90 18.17 -5.08 -0.41
CA GLY A 90 19.44 -5.75 -0.64
C GLY A 90 19.60 -7.05 0.18
N HIS A 91 20.81 -7.55 0.30
CA HIS A 91 21.08 -8.77 1.04
C HIS A 91 20.66 -8.63 2.51
N VAL A 92 19.52 -9.26 2.88
CA VAL A 92 19.00 -9.32 4.24
C VAL A 92 19.53 -10.63 4.88
N PRO A 93 20.45 -10.56 5.86
CA PRO A 93 21.14 -11.76 6.37
C PRO A 93 20.33 -12.56 7.41
N TYR A 94 19.07 -12.23 7.61
CA TYR A 94 18.18 -12.83 8.60
C TYR A 94 17.38 -13.99 8.03
N THR A 95 16.93 -14.91 8.91
CA THR A 95 15.85 -15.85 8.59
C THR A 95 14.49 -15.11 8.52
N VAL A 96 13.49 -15.77 7.95
CA VAL A 96 12.12 -15.21 7.88
C VAL A 96 11.59 -14.91 9.29
N GLU A 97 11.74 -15.86 10.24
CA GLU A 97 11.29 -15.66 11.62
C GLU A 97 11.98 -14.47 12.28
N GLU A 98 13.29 -14.35 12.14
CA GLU A 98 14.05 -13.22 12.66
C GLU A 98 13.60 -11.91 12.04
N PHE A 99 13.41 -11.88 10.72
CA PHE A 99 13.00 -10.69 10.00
C PHE A 99 11.59 -10.23 10.43
N VAL A 100 10.64 -11.16 10.52
CA VAL A 100 9.26 -10.85 10.92
C VAL A 100 9.23 -10.38 12.38
N LEU A 101 9.98 -11.05 13.28
CA LEU A 101 10.07 -10.65 14.69
C LEU A 101 10.64 -9.24 14.87
N MET A 102 11.55 -8.78 13.98
CA MET A 102 12.10 -7.42 14.05
C MET A 102 11.01 -6.34 13.88
N ALA A 103 9.88 -6.64 13.27
CA ALA A 103 8.77 -5.69 13.19
C ALA A 103 8.21 -5.30 14.58
N ARG A 104 8.45 -6.10 15.62
CA ARG A 104 8.10 -5.81 17.02
C ARG A 104 9.00 -4.77 17.71
N TYR A 105 10.06 -4.26 17.04
CA TYR A 105 10.91 -3.20 17.63
C TYR A 105 10.12 -1.96 18.07
N ALA A 106 9.00 -1.67 17.43
CA ALA A 106 8.12 -0.57 17.85
C ALA A 106 7.55 -0.75 19.26
N TYR A 107 7.52 -1.97 19.78
CA TYR A 107 6.97 -2.32 21.11
C TYR A 107 8.06 -2.42 22.20
N LEU A 108 9.33 -2.57 21.83
CA LEU A 108 10.41 -2.68 22.79
C LEU A 108 10.69 -1.34 23.49
N THR A 109 11.05 -1.39 24.78
CA THR A 109 11.61 -0.27 25.52
C THR A 109 13.15 -0.36 25.48
N PRO A 110 13.88 0.73 25.78
CA PRO A 110 15.34 0.62 25.94
C PRO A 110 15.71 -0.50 26.93
N PHE A 111 16.66 -1.36 26.51
CA PHE A 111 17.13 -2.51 27.28
C PHE A 111 16.12 -3.66 27.47
N SER A 112 14.95 -3.63 26.85
CA SER A 112 14.05 -4.79 26.82
C SER A 112 14.42 -5.76 25.70
N HIS A 113 14.00 -7.01 25.86
CA HIS A 113 14.12 -8.06 24.85
C HIS A 113 12.72 -8.41 24.32
N PHE A 114 12.67 -9.10 23.17
CA PHE A 114 11.42 -9.66 22.68
C PHE A 114 10.82 -10.62 23.70
N THR A 115 9.55 -10.41 24.00
CA THR A 115 8.76 -11.26 24.90
C THR A 115 8.23 -12.49 24.18
N ASP A 116 7.67 -13.44 24.93
CA ASP A 116 6.98 -14.59 24.33
C ASP A 116 5.75 -14.13 23.53
N THR A 117 5.03 -13.11 23.98
CA THR A 117 3.93 -12.50 23.25
C THR A 117 4.39 -11.95 21.90
N ASP A 118 5.55 -11.25 21.82
CA ASP A 118 6.09 -10.77 20.55
C ASP A 118 6.39 -11.90 19.57
N ARG A 119 6.90 -13.03 20.08
CA ARG A 119 7.18 -14.24 19.29
C ARG A 119 5.91 -14.93 18.83
N GLU A 120 4.86 -14.95 19.65
CA GLU A 120 3.54 -15.49 19.30
C GLU A 120 2.90 -14.66 18.20
N VAL A 121 2.89 -13.32 18.32
CA VAL A 121 2.37 -12.41 17.28
C VAL A 121 3.12 -12.58 15.96
N ALA A 122 4.46 -12.66 16.01
CA ALA A 122 5.27 -12.88 14.81
C ALA A 122 4.96 -14.24 14.16
N ARG A 123 4.80 -15.31 14.96
CA ARG A 123 4.47 -16.66 14.46
C ARG A 123 3.06 -16.67 13.83
N ALA A 124 2.08 -16.05 14.48
CA ALA A 124 0.73 -15.94 13.94
C ALA A 124 0.70 -15.19 12.60
N ALA A 125 1.48 -14.11 12.46
CA ALA A 125 1.59 -13.37 11.21
C ALA A 125 2.23 -14.22 10.09
N VAL A 126 3.26 -15.01 10.41
CA VAL A 126 3.90 -15.97 9.46
C VAL A 126 2.90 -17.04 9.01
N GLU A 127 2.05 -17.53 9.92
CA GLU A 127 1.02 -18.51 9.61
C GLU A 127 -0.10 -17.89 8.73
N GLN A 128 -0.63 -16.74 9.11
CA GLN A 128 -1.68 -16.03 8.37
C GLN A 128 -1.28 -15.68 6.93
N THR A 129 0.01 -15.45 6.70
CA THR A 129 0.56 -15.14 5.37
C THR A 129 1.06 -16.37 4.62
N GLU A 130 0.80 -17.58 5.15
CA GLU A 130 1.25 -18.86 4.55
C GLU A 130 2.77 -18.94 4.37
N ALA A 131 3.53 -18.25 5.21
CA ALA A 131 4.99 -18.22 5.16
C ALA A 131 5.66 -19.29 6.02
N THR A 132 4.89 -20.11 6.77
CA THR A 132 5.38 -21.17 7.66
C THR A 132 6.35 -22.14 6.98
N PRO A 133 6.14 -22.61 5.71
CA PRO A 133 7.06 -23.59 5.10
C PRO A 133 8.49 -23.08 4.89
N PHE A 134 8.69 -21.76 4.92
CA PHE A 134 10.00 -21.14 4.72
C PHE A 134 10.48 -20.29 5.92
N ALA A 135 9.83 -20.42 7.07
CA ALA A 135 10.11 -19.62 8.27
C ALA A 135 11.59 -19.67 8.71
N ALA A 136 12.22 -20.85 8.63
CA ALA A 136 13.64 -21.02 8.95
C ALA A 136 14.61 -20.67 7.80
N ARG A 137 14.10 -20.38 6.58
CA ARG A 137 14.96 -20.02 5.44
C ARG A 137 15.44 -18.58 5.55
N ARG A 138 16.60 -18.31 4.94
CA ARG A 138 17.14 -16.96 4.86
C ARG A 138 16.39 -16.13 3.81
N MET A 139 16.14 -14.86 4.11
CA MET A 139 15.40 -13.93 3.23
C MET A 139 15.93 -13.89 1.79
N HIS A 140 17.25 -13.94 1.58
CA HIS A 140 17.85 -13.88 0.26
C HIS A 140 17.65 -15.16 -0.59
N THR A 141 17.19 -16.26 0.02
CA THR A 141 16.92 -17.53 -0.68
C THR A 141 15.48 -17.66 -1.14
N LEU A 142 14.64 -16.68 -0.84
CA LEU A 142 13.22 -16.68 -1.19
C LEU A 142 13.00 -16.24 -2.64
N SER A 143 12.00 -16.82 -3.29
CA SER A 143 11.44 -16.28 -4.54
C SER A 143 10.80 -14.91 -4.29
N GLY A 144 10.47 -14.18 -5.37
CA GLY A 144 9.80 -12.89 -5.26
C GLY A 144 8.47 -12.98 -4.50
N GLY A 145 7.62 -13.95 -4.84
CA GLY A 145 6.32 -14.15 -4.19
C GLY A 145 6.44 -14.58 -2.73
N GLU A 146 7.34 -15.54 -2.41
CA GLU A 146 7.62 -15.92 -1.02
C GLU A 146 8.09 -14.72 -0.19
N ARG A 147 8.99 -13.92 -0.75
CA ARG A 147 9.51 -12.71 -0.07
C ARG A 147 8.42 -11.69 0.16
N GLN A 148 7.48 -11.52 -0.79
CA GLN A 148 6.37 -10.60 -0.64
C GLN A 148 5.42 -11.02 0.49
N LYS A 149 5.11 -12.33 0.61
CA LYS A 149 4.35 -12.87 1.75
C LYS A 149 5.04 -12.55 3.08
N VAL A 150 6.39 -12.63 3.14
CA VAL A 150 7.15 -12.28 4.35
C VAL A 150 7.12 -10.79 4.66
N PHE A 151 7.17 -9.90 3.66
CA PHE A 151 7.00 -8.46 3.90
C PHE A 151 5.62 -8.13 4.44
N ILE A 152 4.57 -8.80 3.94
CA ILE A 152 3.21 -8.67 4.47
C ILE A 152 3.16 -9.20 5.92
N ALA A 153 3.78 -10.36 6.21
CA ALA A 153 3.88 -10.89 7.57
C ALA A 153 4.56 -9.89 8.53
N ALA A 154 5.67 -9.30 8.11
CA ALA A 154 6.36 -8.30 8.92
C ALA A 154 5.50 -7.06 9.16
N ALA A 155 4.78 -6.57 8.14
CA ALA A 155 3.85 -5.47 8.31
C ALA A 155 2.70 -5.83 9.27
N LEU A 156 2.14 -7.04 9.14
CA LEU A 156 1.06 -7.53 10.01
C LEU A 156 1.50 -7.71 11.46
N THR A 157 2.75 -8.13 11.68
CA THR A 157 3.35 -8.31 13.02
C THR A 157 3.42 -6.99 13.82
N GLN A 158 3.35 -5.84 13.16
CA GLN A 158 3.20 -4.54 13.83
C GLN A 158 1.79 -4.32 14.38
N GLU A 159 0.81 -5.21 14.09
CA GLU A 159 -0.60 -5.04 14.43
C GLU A 159 -1.15 -3.68 13.95
N PRO A 160 -0.94 -3.32 12.67
CA PRO A 160 -1.23 -1.99 12.16
C PRO A 160 -2.74 -1.77 12.02
N ARG A 161 -3.17 -0.52 12.17
CA ARG A 161 -4.53 -0.10 11.78
C ARG A 161 -4.60 0.32 10.31
N VAL A 162 -3.46 0.68 9.71
CA VAL A 162 -3.35 0.98 8.28
C VAL A 162 -2.17 0.22 7.68
N MET A 163 -2.38 -0.44 6.56
CA MET A 163 -1.34 -1.08 5.77
C MET A 163 -1.13 -0.30 4.46
N LEU A 164 0.10 0.11 4.21
CA LEU A 164 0.50 0.82 3.00
C LEU A 164 1.36 -0.12 2.14
N LEU A 165 0.93 -0.36 0.89
CA LEU A 165 1.60 -1.23 -0.06
C LEU A 165 2.15 -0.40 -1.23
N ASP A 166 3.45 -0.48 -1.47
CA ASP A 166 4.11 0.20 -2.59
C ASP A 166 4.39 -0.82 -3.69
N GLU A 167 3.53 -0.88 -4.70
CA GLU A 167 3.63 -1.81 -5.83
C GLU A 167 3.92 -3.27 -5.41
N ALA A 168 3.20 -3.75 -4.40
CA ALA A 168 3.45 -5.03 -3.75
C ALA A 168 3.37 -6.27 -4.67
N THR A 169 2.81 -6.13 -5.87
CA THR A 169 2.68 -7.18 -6.87
C THR A 169 3.63 -7.00 -8.06
N ALA A 170 4.42 -5.91 -8.08
CA ALA A 170 5.37 -5.66 -9.15
C ALA A 170 6.43 -6.78 -9.25
N PHE A 171 6.78 -7.14 -10.48
CA PHE A 171 7.77 -8.20 -10.78
C PHE A 171 7.39 -9.63 -10.33
N LEU A 172 6.15 -9.84 -9.88
CA LEU A 172 5.62 -11.17 -9.63
C LEU A 172 4.96 -11.73 -10.90
N ASP A 173 5.00 -13.06 -11.06
CA ASP A 173 4.17 -13.73 -12.06
C ASP A 173 2.67 -13.65 -11.67
N TYR A 174 1.79 -13.90 -12.62
CA TYR A 174 0.34 -13.78 -12.43
C TYR A 174 -0.20 -14.61 -11.25
N ARG A 175 0.34 -15.81 -11.04
CA ARG A 175 -0.08 -16.65 -9.92
C ARG A 175 0.21 -16.00 -8.58
N HIS A 176 1.45 -15.54 -8.39
CA HIS A 176 1.86 -14.90 -7.16
C HIS A 176 1.18 -13.54 -6.96
N GLN A 177 0.89 -12.80 -8.04
CA GLN A 177 0.08 -11.57 -7.95
C GLN A 177 -1.30 -11.85 -7.37
N VAL A 178 -2.01 -12.87 -7.89
CA VAL A 178 -3.34 -13.26 -7.39
C VAL A 178 -3.26 -13.73 -5.94
N GLU A 179 -2.26 -14.54 -5.58
CA GLU A 179 -2.05 -15.00 -4.20
C GLU A 179 -1.86 -13.83 -3.23
N VAL A 180 -1.02 -12.84 -3.57
CA VAL A 180 -0.77 -11.65 -2.73
C VAL A 180 -2.02 -10.80 -2.58
N LEU A 181 -2.75 -10.53 -3.67
CA LEU A 181 -3.99 -9.73 -3.61
C LEU A 181 -5.06 -10.42 -2.79
N THR A 182 -5.25 -11.74 -2.98
CA THR A 182 -6.20 -12.54 -2.19
C THR A 182 -5.83 -12.52 -0.71
N LEU A 183 -4.53 -12.62 -0.40
CA LEU A 183 -4.04 -12.53 0.97
C LEU A 183 -4.34 -11.17 1.61
N VAL A 184 -4.03 -10.07 0.92
CA VAL A 184 -4.31 -8.71 1.42
C VAL A 184 -5.81 -8.50 1.66
N GLU A 185 -6.66 -8.94 0.72
CA GLU A 185 -8.11 -8.85 0.85
C GLU A 185 -8.64 -9.68 2.03
N LYS A 186 -8.14 -10.92 2.19
CA LYS A 186 -8.45 -11.76 3.34
C LYS A 186 -8.08 -11.09 4.66
N LEU A 187 -6.85 -10.59 4.77
CA LEU A 187 -6.37 -9.89 5.96
C LEU A 187 -7.24 -8.67 6.27
N ARG A 188 -7.58 -7.86 5.26
CA ARG A 188 -8.48 -6.71 5.42
C ARG A 188 -9.82 -7.10 6.02
N ARG A 189 -10.45 -8.16 5.50
CA ARG A 189 -11.75 -8.65 6.01
C ARG A 189 -11.68 -9.20 7.43
N GLU A 190 -10.61 -9.93 7.74
CA GLU A 190 -10.46 -10.59 9.05
C GLU A 190 -10.04 -9.62 10.15
N THR A 191 -9.21 -8.61 9.85
CA THR A 191 -8.64 -7.70 10.86
C THR A 191 -9.27 -6.30 10.85
N GLY A 192 -10.00 -5.92 9.80
CA GLY A 192 -10.54 -4.56 9.63
C GLY A 192 -9.45 -3.51 9.32
N VAL A 193 -8.24 -3.93 8.93
CA VAL A 193 -7.15 -3.02 8.60
C VAL A 193 -7.50 -2.16 7.39
N THR A 194 -7.25 -0.85 7.48
CA THR A 194 -7.35 0.07 6.34
C THR A 194 -6.19 -0.20 5.38
N VAL A 195 -6.44 -0.24 4.08
CA VAL A 195 -5.39 -0.53 3.07
C VAL A 195 -5.25 0.62 2.10
N ILE A 196 -4.02 1.09 1.89
CA ILE A 196 -3.67 2.00 0.79
C ILE A 196 -2.63 1.29 -0.07
N ALA A 197 -2.94 1.02 -1.34
CA ALA A 197 -2.03 0.35 -2.25
C ALA A 197 -1.71 1.21 -3.46
N VAL A 198 -0.45 1.46 -3.70
CA VAL A 198 0.04 1.99 -4.97
C VAL A 198 0.15 0.82 -5.95
N THR A 199 -0.45 0.95 -7.12
CA THR A 199 -0.33 -0.04 -8.20
C THR A 199 -0.26 0.65 -9.56
N HIS A 200 0.43 0.01 -10.50
CA HIS A 200 0.40 0.40 -11.91
C HIS A 200 -0.57 -0.47 -12.74
N ASP A 201 -1.11 -1.52 -12.15
CA ASP A 201 -2.10 -2.39 -12.80
C ASP A 201 -3.50 -1.81 -12.58
N LEU A 202 -4.09 -1.30 -13.68
CA LEU A 202 -5.43 -0.71 -13.67
C LEU A 202 -6.52 -1.71 -13.29
N ASN A 203 -6.39 -2.97 -13.74
CA ASN A 203 -7.38 -3.99 -13.42
C ASN A 203 -7.39 -4.32 -11.93
N GLN A 204 -6.21 -4.39 -11.30
CA GLN A 204 -6.13 -4.54 -9.84
C GLN A 204 -6.76 -3.35 -9.12
N GLY A 205 -6.45 -2.12 -9.56
CA GLY A 205 -7.00 -0.89 -8.97
C GLY A 205 -8.51 -0.79 -9.05
N VAL A 206 -9.09 -1.24 -10.17
CA VAL A 206 -10.54 -1.15 -10.41
C VAL A 206 -11.33 -2.28 -9.73
N MET A 207 -10.79 -3.49 -9.67
CA MET A 207 -11.55 -4.67 -9.22
C MET A 207 -11.36 -5.04 -7.76
N GLY A 208 -10.35 -4.51 -7.07
CA GLY A 208 -9.93 -5.00 -5.75
C GLY A 208 -10.07 -4.00 -4.61
N PHE A 209 -10.55 -2.78 -4.83
CA PHE A 209 -10.55 -1.72 -3.83
C PHE A 209 -11.89 -0.99 -3.73
N ASP A 210 -12.22 -0.49 -2.54
CA ASP A 210 -13.46 0.28 -2.31
C ASP A 210 -13.40 1.66 -2.98
N LYS A 211 -12.21 2.26 -3.04
CA LYS A 211 -11.94 3.57 -3.64
C LYS A 211 -10.70 3.52 -4.53
N VAL A 212 -10.70 4.39 -5.52
CA VAL A 212 -9.56 4.64 -6.41
C VAL A 212 -9.24 6.12 -6.42
N MET A 213 -7.96 6.43 -6.34
CA MET A 213 -7.42 7.76 -6.58
C MET A 213 -6.39 7.70 -7.70
N ALA A 214 -6.59 8.50 -8.73
CA ALA A 214 -5.64 8.63 -9.83
C ALA A 214 -4.85 9.93 -9.69
N LEU A 215 -3.52 9.82 -9.70
CA LEU A 215 -2.61 10.96 -9.77
C LEU A 215 -2.13 11.17 -11.21
N LYS A 216 -2.12 12.41 -11.66
CA LYS A 216 -1.46 12.85 -12.90
C LYS A 216 -0.67 14.13 -12.61
N GLU A 217 0.60 14.15 -13.00
CA GLU A 217 1.49 15.32 -12.83
C GLU A 217 1.50 15.92 -11.40
N GLY A 218 1.40 15.05 -10.40
CA GLY A 218 1.41 15.42 -9.00
C GLY A 218 0.08 15.88 -8.41
N ALA A 219 -0.98 15.96 -9.20
CA ALA A 219 -2.32 16.36 -8.77
C ALA A 219 -3.31 15.19 -8.79
N VAL A 220 -4.40 15.30 -8.02
CA VAL A 220 -5.50 14.33 -8.06
C VAL A 220 -6.31 14.57 -9.31
N ALA A 221 -6.22 13.64 -10.27
CA ALA A 221 -7.03 13.67 -11.49
C ALA A 221 -8.40 13.00 -11.30
N PHE A 222 -8.50 12.04 -10.37
CA PHE A 222 -9.73 11.36 -10.00
C PHE A 222 -9.64 10.84 -8.56
N HIS A 223 -10.78 10.90 -7.84
CA HIS A 223 -10.96 10.22 -6.55
C HIS A 223 -12.43 9.82 -6.41
N GLY A 224 -12.70 8.54 -6.23
CA GLY A 224 -14.08 8.04 -6.14
C GLY A 224 -14.18 6.51 -6.18
N ASN A 225 -15.35 6.00 -6.55
CA ASN A 225 -15.55 4.57 -6.70
C ASN A 225 -14.85 4.07 -7.99
N PRO A 226 -14.38 2.82 -8.02
CA PRO A 226 -13.74 2.24 -9.21
C PRO A 226 -14.62 2.33 -10.46
N GLU A 227 -15.93 2.09 -10.32
CA GLU A 227 -16.89 2.16 -11.43
C GLU A 227 -16.96 3.55 -12.07
N ASP A 228 -16.89 4.60 -11.26
CA ASP A 228 -16.92 5.98 -11.74
C ASP A 228 -15.67 6.34 -12.57
N LEU A 229 -14.53 5.72 -12.26
CA LEU A 229 -13.31 5.90 -13.05
C LEU A 229 -13.45 5.38 -14.49
N LEU A 230 -14.28 4.36 -14.69
CA LEU A 230 -14.51 3.72 -16.00
C LEU A 230 -15.50 4.49 -16.87
N LEU A 231 -16.15 5.53 -16.33
CA LEU A 231 -17.06 6.37 -17.06
C LEU A 231 -16.31 7.41 -17.93
N GLU A 232 -16.91 7.74 -19.07
CA GLU A 232 -16.36 8.73 -20.00
C GLU A 232 -14.93 8.37 -20.45
N ASN A 233 -14.14 9.35 -20.83
CA ASN A 233 -12.75 9.18 -21.25
C ASN A 233 -11.76 9.47 -20.11
N ARG A 234 -12.13 9.17 -18.85
CA ARG A 234 -11.30 9.52 -17.67
C ARG A 234 -9.95 8.81 -17.67
N LEU A 235 -9.92 7.52 -17.99
CA LEU A 235 -8.66 6.77 -18.12
C LEU A 235 -7.77 7.35 -19.22
N GLU A 236 -8.35 7.72 -20.36
CA GLU A 236 -7.62 8.37 -21.45
C GLU A 236 -7.04 9.72 -21.01
N ALA A 237 -7.82 10.53 -20.29
CA ALA A 237 -7.36 11.81 -19.76
C ALA A 237 -6.22 11.66 -18.72
N ILE A 238 -6.21 10.56 -17.93
CA ILE A 238 -5.17 10.29 -16.93
C ILE A 238 -3.88 9.77 -17.59
N TYR A 239 -3.99 8.83 -18.53
CA TYR A 239 -2.86 8.09 -19.07
C TYR A 239 -2.41 8.53 -20.48
N ASP A 240 -3.09 9.50 -21.09
CA ASP A 240 -2.84 9.97 -22.47
C ASP A 240 -2.84 8.84 -23.50
N THR A 241 -3.69 7.83 -23.26
CA THR A 241 -3.79 6.61 -24.06
C THR A 241 -5.24 6.15 -24.10
N PRO A 242 -5.80 5.81 -25.28
CA PRO A 242 -7.14 5.27 -25.34
C PRO A 242 -7.23 3.88 -24.70
N PHE A 243 -8.36 3.60 -24.07
CA PHE A 243 -8.64 2.32 -23.42
C PHE A 243 -9.91 1.70 -23.93
N ARG A 244 -9.90 0.37 -24.03
CA ARG A 244 -11.07 -0.45 -24.30
C ARG A 244 -11.53 -1.13 -23.04
N LEU A 245 -12.81 -0.99 -22.73
CA LEU A 245 -13.46 -1.67 -21.61
C LEU A 245 -14.14 -2.93 -22.12
N VAL A 246 -13.84 -4.07 -21.51
CA VAL A 246 -14.47 -5.36 -21.83
C VAL A 246 -15.20 -5.86 -20.60
N ARG A 247 -16.54 -5.96 -20.70
CA ARG A 247 -17.37 -6.54 -19.63
C ARG A 247 -17.42 -8.06 -19.82
N TYR A 248 -17.25 -8.78 -18.73
CA TYR A 248 -17.39 -10.23 -18.69
C TYR A 248 -18.73 -10.62 -18.03
N GLU A 249 -19.12 -11.89 -18.16
CA GLU A 249 -20.41 -12.42 -17.68
C GLU A 249 -20.65 -12.22 -16.16
N SER A 250 -19.59 -11.97 -15.38
CA SER A 250 -19.62 -11.71 -13.93
C SER A 250 -19.73 -10.22 -13.55
N ASP A 251 -20.13 -9.34 -14.47
CA ASP A 251 -20.10 -7.86 -14.35
C ASP A 251 -18.68 -7.27 -14.12
N ALA A 252 -17.65 -8.10 -14.12
CA ALA A 252 -16.27 -7.63 -14.06
C ALA A 252 -15.90 -6.85 -15.32
N VAL A 253 -15.31 -5.68 -15.14
CA VAL A 253 -14.84 -4.83 -16.24
C VAL A 253 -13.32 -4.89 -16.31
N TYR A 254 -12.81 -5.34 -17.47
CA TYR A 254 -11.38 -5.35 -17.74
C TYR A 254 -11.00 -4.15 -18.62
N VAL A 255 -9.87 -3.54 -18.26
CA VAL A 255 -9.31 -2.36 -18.92
C VAL A 255 -8.11 -2.78 -19.77
N PHE A 256 -8.17 -2.51 -21.06
CA PHE A 256 -7.09 -2.78 -22.00
C PHE A 256 -6.65 -1.50 -22.70
N PRO A 257 -5.33 -1.19 -22.74
CA PRO A 257 -4.86 -0.07 -23.55
C PRO A 257 -5.07 -0.39 -25.05
N GLU A 258 -5.59 0.56 -25.80
CA GLU A 258 -5.67 0.45 -27.25
C GLU A 258 -4.40 1.02 -27.88
N ARG A 259 -3.96 0.38 -28.96
CA ARG A 259 -2.88 0.96 -29.76
C ARG A 259 -3.44 2.19 -30.47
N ALA A 260 -2.74 3.32 -30.35
CA ALA A 260 -3.04 4.47 -31.20
C ALA A 260 -3.05 3.99 -32.65
N LYS A 261 -4.14 4.28 -33.37
CA LYS A 261 -4.16 4.01 -34.81
C LYS A 261 -3.07 4.86 -35.46
N PRO A 262 -2.28 4.28 -36.36
CA PRO A 262 -1.22 5.01 -37.07
C PRO A 262 -1.77 6.19 -37.88
#